data_7dcdd1cef8c256cd8fef3f70058e6697
#
_entry.id   7dcdd1cef8c256cd8fef3f70058e6697
#
_cell.length_a   1.000
_cell.length_b   1.000
_cell.length_c   1.000
_cell.angle_alpha   90.00
_cell.angle_beta   90.00
_cell.angle_gamma   90.00
#
_symmetry.space_group_name_H-M   'P 1'
#
loop_
_entity.id
_entity.type
_entity.pdbx_description
1 polymer ?
#
loop_
_entity_poly.entity_id
_entity_poly.type
_entity_poly.pdbx_seq_one_letter_code
_entity_poly.pdbx_strand_id
1 'polypeptide(L)'
;MAEQPHGEEQIMIRVRVPQGREVLGMVQQRLGGSRMRVLCLDGKERICRIPGRLRRALWVRENDVVIIEPWELGGDEKGDVVHKYKSKSEVEFLKKKGYLKNLEAEF
;
A
#
# COMPACT_ATOMS: atom_id res chain seq x y z
N MET A 1 21.59 -23.96 14.31
CA MET A 1 21.33 -23.55 14.25
C MET A 1 21.17 -22.73 13.72
N ALA A 2 21.03 -22.53 13.53
CA ALA A 2 20.73 -21.78 13.30
C ALA A 2 20.74 -21.07 12.59
N GLU A 3 20.97 -20.98 12.10
CA GLU A 3 20.99 -20.39 11.50
C GLU A 3 20.52 -20.16 10.68
N GLN A 4 20.52 -20.19 10.15
CA GLN A 4 20.16 -20.02 9.41
C GLN A 4 19.87 -19.35 8.39
N PRO A 5 19.77 -19.40 7.40
CA PRO A 5 19.35 -18.69 6.22
C PRO A 5 18.30 -17.72 6.56
N HIS A 6 18.55 -17.10 7.51
CA HIS A 6 17.54 -16.31 8.12
C HIS A 6 17.29 -15.00 7.43
N GLY A 7 18.19 -14.56 6.55
CA GLY A 7 18.03 -13.29 5.89
C GLY A 7 16.77 -13.19 5.07
N GLU A 8 16.52 -14.19 4.25
CA GLU A 8 15.34 -14.18 3.41
C GLU A 8 14.06 -14.24 4.21
N GLU A 9 14.07 -15.11 5.20
CA GLU A 9 12.87 -15.24 6.02
C GLU A 9 12.59 -13.96 6.76
N GLN A 10 13.64 -13.32 7.26
CA GLN A 10 13.46 -12.08 7.99
C GLN A 10 12.92 -10.98 7.09
N ILE A 11 13.39 -10.92 5.86
CA ILE A 11 12.89 -9.92 4.92
C ILE A 11 11.40 -10.12 4.69
N MET A 12 10.97 -11.35 4.49
CA MET A 12 9.56 -11.63 4.25
C MET A 12 8.71 -11.33 5.48
N ILE A 13 9.22 -11.62 6.65
CA ILE A 13 8.51 -11.34 7.89
C ILE A 13 8.31 -9.84 8.07
N ARG A 14 9.25 -9.04 7.55
CA ARG A 14 9.19 -7.60 7.73
C ARG A 14 8.29 -6.89 6.76
N VAL A 15 7.73 -7.59 5.77
CA VAL A 15 6.83 -6.96 4.85
C VAL A 15 5.58 -6.56 5.62
N ARG A 16 5.26 -5.28 5.59
CA ARG A 16 4.10 -4.77 6.28
C ARG A 16 2.84 -5.17 5.55
N VAL A 17 1.85 -5.61 6.28
CA VAL A 17 0.56 -5.95 5.68
C VAL A 17 -0.51 -5.06 6.30
N PRO A 18 -1.63 -4.85 5.58
CA PRO A 18 -2.69 -4.01 6.14
C PRO A 18 -3.28 -4.64 7.38
N GLN A 19 -3.62 -3.81 8.34
CA GLN A 19 -4.20 -4.25 9.59
C GLN A 19 -5.39 -3.38 9.94
N GLY A 20 -6.37 -3.97 10.64
CA GLY A 20 -7.53 -3.22 11.05
C GLY A 20 -8.29 -2.70 9.84
N ARG A 21 -8.50 -1.39 9.81
CA ARG A 21 -9.24 -0.76 8.72
C ARG A 21 -8.40 -0.49 7.49
N GLU A 22 -7.11 -0.72 7.56
CA GLU A 22 -6.23 -0.45 6.42
C GLU A 22 -6.56 -1.33 5.24
N VAL A 23 -6.40 -0.79 4.04
CA VAL A 23 -6.59 -1.54 2.81
C VAL A 23 -5.41 -1.29 1.88
N LEU A 24 -5.11 -2.27 1.04
CA LEU A 24 -4.12 -2.10 0.00
C LEU A 24 -4.74 -1.39 -1.19
N GLY A 25 -3.92 -0.65 -1.91
CA GLY A 25 -4.36 0.00 -3.11
C GLY A 25 -3.22 0.24 -4.07
N MET A 26 -3.56 0.63 -5.27
CA MET A 26 -2.60 0.99 -6.30
C MET A 26 -2.86 2.41 -6.73
N VAL A 27 -1.81 3.23 -6.74
CA VAL A 27 -1.93 4.62 -7.14
C VAL A 27 -2.21 4.69 -8.63
N GLN A 28 -3.29 5.35 -9.00
CA GLN A 28 -3.67 5.48 -10.40
C GLN A 28 -3.22 6.79 -11.00
N GLN A 29 -3.27 7.86 -10.21
CA GLN A 29 -2.97 9.17 -10.72
C GLN A 29 -2.59 10.08 -9.58
N ARG A 30 -1.53 10.86 -9.77
CA ARG A 30 -1.21 11.92 -8.82
C ARG A 30 -1.97 13.17 -9.21
N LEU A 31 -2.52 13.83 -8.20
CA LEU A 31 -3.39 14.99 -8.43
C LEU A 31 -2.77 16.31 -7.97
N GLY A 32 -1.52 16.26 -7.48
CA GLY A 32 -0.89 17.46 -6.94
C GLY A 32 -1.24 17.65 -5.48
N GLY A 33 -0.48 18.50 -4.79
CA GLY A 33 -0.73 18.79 -3.39
C GLY A 33 -0.69 17.58 -2.49
N SER A 34 0.16 16.62 -2.80
CA SER A 34 0.29 15.36 -2.04
C SER A 34 -0.98 14.53 -2.05
N ARG A 35 -1.85 14.74 -3.03
CA ARG A 35 -3.07 13.94 -3.19
C ARG A 35 -2.96 13.04 -4.40
N MET A 36 -3.71 11.95 -4.37
CA MET A 36 -3.67 10.99 -5.45
C MET A 36 -4.95 10.17 -5.48
N ARG A 37 -5.26 9.65 -6.65
CA ARG A 37 -6.37 8.72 -6.80
C ARG A 37 -5.81 7.31 -6.65
N VAL A 38 -6.44 6.51 -5.78
CA VAL A 38 -5.97 5.16 -5.47
C VAL A 38 -7.12 4.18 -5.66
N LEU A 39 -6.86 3.14 -6.43
CA LEU A 39 -7.82 2.03 -6.55
C LEU A 39 -7.51 1.05 -5.44
N CYS A 40 -8.45 0.84 -4.55
CA CYS A 40 -8.26 0.02 -3.38
C CYS A 40 -8.82 -1.37 -3.57
N LEU A 41 -8.29 -2.32 -2.79
CA LEU A 41 -8.68 -3.72 -2.92
C LEU A 41 -10.13 -3.97 -2.56
N ASP A 42 -10.73 -3.10 -1.76
CA ASP A 42 -12.14 -3.25 -1.43
C ASP A 42 -13.05 -2.78 -2.58
N GLY A 43 -12.46 -2.49 -3.72
CA GLY A 43 -13.24 -2.08 -4.90
C GLY A 43 -13.54 -0.60 -4.96
N LYS A 44 -13.11 0.16 -3.97
CA LYS A 44 -13.42 1.58 -3.92
C LYS A 44 -12.24 2.40 -4.42
N GLU A 45 -12.56 3.46 -5.13
CA GLU A 45 -11.55 4.40 -5.61
C GLU A 45 -11.59 5.60 -4.68
N ARG A 46 -10.43 5.90 -4.08
CA ARG A 46 -10.37 6.95 -3.08
C ARG A 46 -9.43 8.05 -3.51
N ILE A 47 -9.75 9.27 -3.11
CA ILE A 47 -8.80 10.36 -3.20
C ILE A 47 -8.05 10.37 -1.88
N CYS A 48 -6.75 10.08 -1.95
CA CYS A 48 -5.93 9.92 -0.76
C CYS A 48 -4.87 10.99 -0.71
N ARG A 49 -4.37 11.25 0.50
CA ARG A 49 -3.28 12.20 0.67
C ARG A 49 -2.19 11.56 1.50
N ILE A 50 -1.00 12.12 1.42
CA ILE A 50 0.08 11.73 2.31
C ILE A 50 0.03 12.68 3.49
N PRO A 51 -0.21 12.17 4.71
CA PRO A 51 -0.23 13.04 5.89
C PRO A 51 1.07 13.80 6.04
N GLY A 52 0.99 14.99 6.62
CA GLY A 52 2.17 15.85 6.75
C GLY A 52 3.34 15.17 7.42
N ARG A 53 3.07 14.35 8.44
CA ARG A 53 4.15 13.66 9.16
C ARG A 53 4.91 12.67 8.29
N LEU A 54 4.33 12.24 7.18
CA LEU A 54 4.95 11.23 6.32
C LEU A 54 5.45 11.78 5.00
N ARG A 55 5.24 13.08 4.73
CA ARG A 55 5.56 13.62 3.41
C ARG A 55 7.02 13.46 3.03
N ARG A 56 7.92 13.56 3.97
CA ARG A 56 9.34 13.43 3.66
C ARG A 56 9.78 12.00 3.55
N ALA A 57 9.00 11.09 4.13
CA ALA A 57 9.36 9.68 4.15
C ALA A 57 8.76 8.91 2.99
N LEU A 58 7.66 9.40 2.41
CA LEU A 58 6.95 8.65 1.38
C LEU A 58 7.02 9.40 0.05
N TRP A 59 7.63 8.75 -0.92
CA TRP A 59 7.73 9.27 -2.28
C TRP A 59 6.91 8.34 -3.16
N VAL A 60 5.72 8.80 -3.55
CA VAL A 60 4.73 7.93 -4.18
C VAL A 60 4.55 8.30 -5.65
N ARG A 61 4.48 7.28 -6.50
CA ARG A 61 4.29 7.45 -7.94
C ARG A 61 3.10 6.64 -8.41
N GLU A 62 2.67 6.91 -9.65
CA GLU A 62 1.64 6.09 -10.28
C GLU A 62 2.10 4.64 -10.32
N ASN A 63 1.15 3.75 -10.15
CA ASN A 63 1.35 2.29 -10.13
C ASN A 63 2.01 1.75 -8.88
N ASP A 64 2.35 2.60 -7.92
CA ASP A 64 2.87 2.11 -6.65
C ASP A 64 1.77 1.42 -5.86
N VAL A 65 2.17 0.38 -5.14
CA VAL A 65 1.27 -0.30 -4.21
C VAL A 65 1.46 0.32 -2.84
N VAL A 66 0.34 0.69 -2.22
CA VAL A 66 0.35 1.43 -0.97
C VAL A 66 -0.66 0.85 0.00
N ILE A 67 -0.51 1.21 1.27
CA ILE A 67 -1.54 0.94 2.27
C ILE A 67 -2.28 2.24 2.53
N ILE A 68 -3.60 2.14 2.48
CA ILE A 68 -4.49 3.28 2.70
C ILE A 68 -5.25 3.07 3.99
N GLU A 69 -5.33 4.11 4.80
CA GLU A 69 -6.21 4.12 5.96
C GLU A 69 -7.41 4.99 5.63
N PRO A 70 -8.59 4.41 5.44
CA PRO A 70 -9.78 5.21 5.13
C PRO A 70 -10.09 6.18 6.26
N TRP A 71 -10.57 7.36 5.90
CA TRP A 71 -10.99 8.33 6.90
C TRP A 71 -12.20 7.81 7.67
N GLU A 72 -12.34 8.27 8.90
CA GLU A 72 -13.52 7.89 9.67
C GLU A 72 -14.80 8.43 9.06
N LEU A 73 -14.75 9.67 8.62
CA LEU A 73 -15.87 10.26 7.90
C LEU A 73 -15.48 10.33 6.44
N GLY A 74 -16.33 9.78 5.59
CA GLY A 74 -16.06 9.78 4.16
C GLY A 74 -15.02 8.75 3.74
N GLY A 75 -14.85 7.69 4.52
CA GLY A 75 -13.81 6.71 4.25
C GLY A 75 -14.00 5.92 2.97
N ASP A 76 -15.21 5.93 2.39
CA ASP A 76 -15.40 5.28 1.10
C ASP A 76 -14.80 6.09 -0.04
N GLU A 77 -14.55 7.37 0.18
CA GLU A 77 -14.06 8.26 -0.86
C GLU A 77 -12.71 8.87 -0.52
N LYS A 78 -12.30 8.84 0.73
CA LYS A 78 -11.09 9.51 1.17
C LYS A 78 -10.27 8.61 2.07
N GLY A 79 -8.96 8.81 2.04
CA GLY A 79 -8.07 8.06 2.91
C GLY A 79 -6.71 8.70 2.99
N ASP A 80 -5.87 8.15 3.85
CA ASP A 80 -4.49 8.56 4.00
C ASP A 80 -3.57 7.44 3.52
N VAL A 81 -2.52 7.83 2.79
CA VAL A 81 -1.47 6.89 2.43
C VAL A 81 -0.56 6.75 3.64
N VAL A 82 -0.48 5.56 4.21
CA VAL A 82 0.31 5.36 5.42
C VAL A 82 1.56 4.53 5.18
N HIS A 83 1.67 3.87 4.03
CA HIS A 83 2.84 3.08 3.72
C HIS A 83 2.92 2.85 2.22
N LYS A 84 4.13 2.78 1.70
CA LYS A 84 4.38 2.45 0.30
C LYS A 84 5.32 1.25 0.24
N TYR A 85 5.01 0.30 -0.63
CA TYR A 85 5.88 -0.85 -0.86
C TYR A 85 6.94 -0.46 -1.86
N LYS A 86 8.21 -0.64 -1.48
CA LYS A 86 9.32 -0.05 -2.22
C LYS A 86 9.97 -0.99 -3.22
N SER A 87 9.83 -2.29 -3.03
CA SER A 87 10.57 -3.22 -3.87
C SER A 87 9.64 -4.21 -4.51
N LYS A 88 10.13 -4.79 -5.62
CA LYS A 88 9.39 -5.85 -6.27
C LYS A 88 9.23 -7.06 -5.37
N SER A 89 10.21 -7.31 -4.51
CA SER A 89 10.13 -8.44 -3.60
C SER A 89 8.95 -8.33 -2.67
N GLU A 90 8.72 -7.13 -2.16
CA GLU A 90 7.58 -6.91 -1.28
C GLU A 90 6.27 -7.14 -2.01
N VAL A 91 6.15 -6.61 -3.22
CA VAL A 91 4.94 -6.77 -4.00
C VAL A 91 4.72 -8.25 -4.35
N GLU A 92 5.79 -8.96 -4.69
CA GLU A 92 5.68 -10.39 -4.98
C GLU A 92 5.21 -11.17 -3.76
N PHE A 93 5.72 -10.79 -2.58
CA PHE A 93 5.26 -11.42 -1.35
C PHE A 93 3.75 -11.22 -1.18
N LEU A 94 3.28 -10.01 -1.41
CA LEU A 94 1.85 -9.73 -1.27
C LEU A 94 1.04 -10.55 -2.26
N LYS A 95 1.52 -10.68 -3.48
CA LYS A 95 0.84 -11.49 -4.48
C LYS A 95 0.77 -12.95 -4.06
N LYS A 96 1.89 -13.48 -3.58
CA LYS A 96 1.93 -14.87 -3.17
C LYS A 96 1.01 -15.18 -2.02
N LYS A 97 0.84 -14.22 -1.12
CA LYS A 97 -0.04 -14.41 0.02
C LYS A 97 -1.49 -14.07 -0.28
N GLY A 98 -1.78 -13.65 -1.52
CA GLY A 98 -3.15 -13.39 -1.91
C GLY A 98 -3.67 -12.02 -1.56
N TYR A 99 -2.84 -11.15 -1.04
CA TYR A 99 -3.28 -9.81 -0.65
C TYR A 99 -3.68 -8.95 -1.84
N LEU A 100 -3.14 -9.23 -3.02
CA LEU A 100 -3.39 -8.39 -4.20
C LEU A 100 -4.33 -9.04 -5.21
N LYS A 101 -5.12 -9.99 -4.76
CA LYS A 101 -5.93 -10.79 -5.65
C LYS A 101 -6.82 -9.97 -6.57
N ASN A 102 -7.46 -8.94 -6.02
CA ASN A 102 -8.38 -8.14 -6.81
C ASN A 102 -7.66 -7.15 -7.71
N LEU A 103 -6.45 -6.76 -7.35
CA LEU A 103 -5.68 -5.81 -8.16
C LEU A 103 -4.89 -6.48 -9.25
N GLU A 104 -4.67 -7.78 -9.16
CA GLU A 104 -3.89 -8.48 -10.18
C GLU A 104 -4.52 -8.36 -11.55
N ALA A 105 -5.82 -8.27 -11.60
CA ALA A 105 -6.52 -8.12 -12.86
C ALA A 105 -6.19 -6.79 -13.53
N GLU A 106 -5.75 -5.82 -12.75
CA GLU A 106 -5.42 -4.50 -13.26
C GLU A 106 -3.97 -4.39 -13.70
N PHE A 107 -3.16 -5.31 -13.27
CA PHE A 107 -1.76 -5.33 -13.65
C PHE A 107 -1.58 -6.07 -14.96
#